data_b90d1772fba8e594232b1d3a41f54ef0
#
_entry.id   b90d1772fba8e594232b1d3a41f54ef0
#
_cell.length_a   1.000
_cell.length_b   1.000
_cell.length_c   1.000
_cell.angle_alpha   90.00
_cell.angle_beta   90.00
_cell.angle_gamma   90.00
#
_symmetry.space_group_name_H-M   'P 1'
#
loop_
_entity.id
_entity.type
_entity.pdbx_description
1 polymer ?
#
loop_
_entity_poly.entity_id
_entity_poly.type
_entity_poly.pdbx_seq_one_letter_code
_entity_poly.pdbx_strand_id
1 'polypeptide(L)'
;TEFIKGHNVIEIEKIGQEIYEEYVSPAIWQGTVEIAKEHLAKGEEVWLVTATPLDMANLMAKRLGFTGALGTKAEIIDEVYTGKIIGNLLHGREKASAIKKLAIEKNFELKNCYAYSDSHHDIPLLESVGNPRAINPDALLEIRAYRDNWPVYDFRRARRIKKILGPAAGRLAAFGSLISPRKLKRKG
;
A
#
# COMPACT_ATOMS: atom_id res chain seq x y z
N THR A 1 9.66 -15.43 8.59
CA THR A 1 10.15 -16.52 7.71
C THR A 1 10.21 -17.88 8.43
N GLU A 2 10.33 -17.90 9.75
CA GLU A 2 10.37 -19.15 10.55
C GLU A 2 9.14 -20.04 10.28
N PHE A 3 7.95 -19.45 10.15
CA PHE A 3 6.69 -20.18 9.92
C PHE A 3 6.62 -20.90 8.57
N ILE A 4 7.43 -20.52 7.59
CA ILE A 4 7.47 -21.15 6.25
C ILE A 4 8.64 -22.12 6.10
N LYS A 5 9.45 -22.30 7.15
CA LYS A 5 10.61 -23.19 7.15
C LYS A 5 10.21 -24.63 6.84
N GLY A 6 10.89 -25.25 5.89
CA GLY A 6 10.66 -26.62 5.47
C GLY A 6 9.51 -26.83 4.50
N HIS A 7 8.77 -25.76 4.13
CA HIS A 7 7.70 -25.83 3.14
C HIS A 7 8.23 -25.55 1.74
N ASN A 8 7.64 -26.19 0.75
CA ASN A 8 7.94 -25.96 -0.66
C ASN A 8 7.36 -24.62 -1.15
N VAL A 9 8.03 -24.00 -2.12
CA VAL A 9 7.61 -22.70 -2.69
C VAL A 9 6.18 -22.76 -3.22
N ILE A 10 5.81 -23.81 -3.96
CA ILE A 10 4.48 -23.96 -4.54
C ILE A 10 3.39 -24.05 -3.47
N GLU A 11 3.66 -24.76 -2.36
CA GLU A 11 2.75 -24.86 -1.22
C GLU A 11 2.51 -23.49 -0.58
N ILE A 12 3.60 -22.73 -0.34
CA ILE A 12 3.50 -21.38 0.24
C ILE A 12 2.83 -20.40 -0.71
N GLU A 13 3.04 -20.50 -2.02
CA GLU A 13 2.30 -19.70 -3.01
C GLU A 13 0.80 -19.96 -2.94
N LYS A 14 0.38 -21.23 -2.84
CA LYS A 14 -1.03 -21.59 -2.72
C LYS A 14 -1.65 -21.04 -1.44
N ILE A 15 -1.00 -21.26 -0.29
CA ILE A 15 -1.43 -20.70 1.00
C ILE A 15 -1.48 -19.16 0.92
N GLY A 16 -0.50 -18.54 0.27
CA GLY A 16 -0.44 -17.11 0.06
C GLY A 16 -1.64 -16.57 -0.73
N GLN A 17 -2.11 -17.30 -1.74
CA GLN A 17 -3.31 -16.95 -2.50
C GLN A 17 -4.57 -17.03 -1.64
N GLU A 18 -4.72 -18.08 -0.84
CA GLU A 18 -5.84 -18.25 0.09
C GLU A 18 -5.87 -17.13 1.14
N ILE A 19 -4.73 -16.82 1.75
CA ILE A 19 -4.58 -15.71 2.71
C ILE A 19 -4.92 -14.36 2.05
N TYR A 20 -4.47 -14.16 0.81
CA TYR A 20 -4.78 -12.92 0.10
C TYR A 20 -6.29 -12.74 -0.09
N GLU A 21 -6.99 -13.75 -0.59
CA GLU A 21 -8.43 -13.66 -0.87
C GLU A 21 -9.25 -13.53 0.42
N GLU A 22 -8.91 -14.28 1.47
CA GLU A 22 -9.71 -14.33 2.68
C GLU A 22 -9.45 -13.16 3.63
N TYR A 23 -8.19 -12.74 3.78
CA TYR A 23 -7.80 -11.76 4.80
C TYR A 23 -7.29 -10.45 4.23
N VAL A 24 -6.49 -10.48 3.17
CA VAL A 24 -5.81 -9.27 2.66
C VAL A 24 -6.77 -8.43 1.80
N SER A 25 -7.37 -9.05 0.79
CA SER A 25 -8.25 -8.36 -0.17
C SER A 25 -9.39 -7.58 0.50
N PRO A 26 -10.13 -8.14 1.50
CA PRO A 26 -11.18 -7.40 2.21
C PRO A 26 -10.66 -6.27 3.10
N ALA A 27 -9.39 -6.34 3.52
CA ALA A 27 -8.77 -5.35 4.39
C ALA A 27 -8.23 -4.13 3.63
N ILE A 28 -8.02 -4.24 2.33
CA ILE A 28 -7.45 -3.18 1.50
C ILE A 28 -8.34 -1.94 1.49
N TRP A 29 -7.73 -0.78 1.68
CA TRP A 29 -8.40 0.51 1.58
C TRP A 29 -8.59 0.90 0.11
N GLN A 30 -9.83 0.92 -0.36
CA GLN A 30 -10.15 1.23 -1.77
C GLN A 30 -9.63 2.61 -2.19
N GLY A 31 -9.73 3.62 -1.31
CA GLY A 31 -9.19 4.95 -1.62
C GLY A 31 -7.68 4.96 -1.85
N THR A 32 -6.91 4.07 -1.19
CA THR A 32 -5.47 3.90 -1.47
C THR A 32 -5.23 3.28 -2.84
N VAL A 33 -6.06 2.28 -3.21
CA VAL A 33 -5.99 1.64 -4.53
C VAL A 33 -6.36 2.64 -5.64
N GLU A 34 -7.35 3.51 -5.41
CA GLU A 34 -7.75 4.55 -6.36
C GLU A 34 -6.59 5.52 -6.62
N ILE A 35 -5.90 6.00 -5.58
CA ILE A 35 -4.70 6.84 -5.73
C ILE A 35 -3.64 6.11 -6.56
N ALA A 36 -3.36 4.84 -6.27
CA ALA A 36 -2.38 4.06 -7.02
C ALA A 36 -2.77 3.92 -8.51
N LYS A 37 -4.05 3.71 -8.80
CA LYS A 37 -4.57 3.66 -10.17
C LYS A 37 -4.46 5.00 -10.90
N GLU A 38 -4.60 6.13 -10.20
CA GLU A 38 -4.38 7.46 -10.79
C GLU A 38 -2.93 7.65 -11.24
N HIS A 39 -1.96 7.15 -10.47
CA HIS A 39 -0.55 7.13 -10.87
C HIS A 39 -0.32 6.25 -12.11
N LEU A 40 -0.84 5.02 -12.10
CA LEU A 40 -0.73 4.11 -13.25
C LEU A 40 -1.37 4.70 -14.52
N ALA A 41 -2.52 5.37 -14.39
CA ALA A 41 -3.20 6.01 -15.52
C ALA A 41 -2.39 7.16 -16.14
N LYS A 42 -1.46 7.76 -15.38
CA LYS A 42 -0.51 8.76 -15.88
C LYS A 42 0.76 8.15 -16.48
N GLY A 43 0.86 6.82 -16.50
CA GLY A 43 2.05 6.11 -16.95
C GLY A 43 3.17 6.05 -15.90
N GLU A 44 2.87 6.36 -14.64
CA GLU A 44 3.82 6.29 -13.54
C GLU A 44 3.88 4.85 -12.99
N GLU A 45 5.07 4.37 -12.63
CA GLU A 45 5.23 3.06 -12.01
C GLU A 45 4.79 3.11 -10.54
N VAL A 46 4.05 2.07 -10.11
CA VAL A 46 3.59 1.91 -8.72
C VAL A 46 4.20 0.65 -8.12
N TRP A 47 4.89 0.81 -7.00
CA TRP A 47 5.62 -0.25 -6.32
C TRP A 47 5.10 -0.47 -4.90
N LEU A 48 4.78 -1.71 -4.55
CA LEU A 48 4.48 -2.11 -3.18
C LEU A 48 5.78 -2.31 -2.40
N VAL A 49 5.96 -1.60 -1.27
CA VAL A 49 7.15 -1.72 -0.41
C VAL A 49 6.73 -2.20 0.98
N THR A 50 7.05 -3.44 1.33
CA THR A 50 6.52 -4.11 2.53
C THR A 50 7.55 -5.00 3.22
N ALA A 51 7.41 -5.18 4.54
CA ALA A 51 8.19 -6.17 5.29
C ALA A 51 7.75 -7.62 5.02
N THR A 52 6.62 -7.82 4.37
CA THR A 52 6.09 -9.13 3.96
C THR A 52 7.11 -9.87 3.07
N PRO A 53 7.15 -11.21 3.08
CA PRO A 53 7.97 -11.97 2.13
C PRO A 53 7.75 -11.54 0.69
N LEU A 54 8.83 -11.49 -0.11
CA LEU A 54 8.80 -10.95 -1.47
C LEU A 54 7.79 -11.66 -2.36
N ASP A 55 7.62 -12.97 -2.21
CA ASP A 55 6.68 -13.76 -3.01
C ASP A 55 5.24 -13.33 -2.77
N MET A 56 4.86 -13.14 -1.49
CA MET A 56 3.56 -12.60 -1.12
C MET A 56 3.40 -11.14 -1.59
N ALA A 57 4.44 -10.32 -1.46
CA ALA A 57 4.42 -8.93 -1.94
C ALA A 57 4.20 -8.86 -3.46
N ASN A 58 4.84 -9.75 -4.22
CA ASN A 58 4.63 -9.86 -5.67
C ASN A 58 3.22 -10.32 -6.02
N LEU A 59 2.67 -11.29 -5.29
CA LEU A 59 1.28 -11.72 -5.46
C LEU A 59 0.32 -10.54 -5.24
N MET A 60 0.51 -9.77 -4.16
CA MET A 60 -0.31 -8.61 -3.85
C MET A 60 -0.20 -7.55 -4.95
N ALA A 61 1.02 -7.21 -5.38
CA ALA A 61 1.26 -6.24 -6.44
C ALA A 61 0.58 -6.65 -7.75
N LYS A 62 0.71 -7.92 -8.15
CA LYS A 62 0.06 -8.48 -9.34
C LYS A 62 -1.47 -8.39 -9.26
N ARG A 63 -2.07 -8.75 -8.13
CA ARG A 63 -3.52 -8.69 -7.90
C ARG A 63 -4.06 -7.26 -7.93
N LEU A 64 -3.26 -6.28 -7.49
CA LEU A 64 -3.60 -4.86 -7.49
C LEU A 64 -3.29 -4.16 -8.81
N GLY A 65 -2.63 -4.84 -9.76
CA GLY A 65 -2.20 -4.27 -11.03
C GLY A 65 -1.04 -3.28 -10.90
N PHE A 66 -0.23 -3.39 -9.82
CA PHE A 66 0.95 -2.56 -9.63
C PHE A 66 2.12 -3.04 -10.48
N THR A 67 3.10 -2.17 -10.68
CA THR A 67 4.28 -2.44 -11.50
C THR A 67 5.16 -3.54 -10.90
N GLY A 68 5.28 -3.56 -9.57
CA GLY A 68 6.07 -4.57 -8.88
C GLY A 68 6.03 -4.40 -7.36
N ALA A 69 6.87 -5.19 -6.68
CA ALA A 69 7.00 -5.14 -5.24
C ALA A 69 8.46 -5.21 -4.78
N LEU A 70 8.70 -4.62 -3.61
CA LEU A 70 9.88 -4.82 -2.78
C LEU A 70 9.42 -5.44 -1.47
N GLY A 71 9.97 -6.60 -1.15
CA GLY A 71 9.64 -7.39 0.04
C GLY A 71 10.88 -7.97 0.70
N THR A 72 10.72 -8.57 1.86
CA THR A 72 11.79 -9.32 2.53
C THR A 72 12.10 -10.59 1.73
N LYS A 73 13.35 -10.78 1.34
CA LYS A 73 13.78 -11.97 0.59
C LYS A 73 13.97 -13.14 1.54
N ALA A 74 13.21 -14.21 1.37
CA ALA A 74 13.43 -15.48 2.06
C ALA A 74 14.53 -16.29 1.32
N GLU A 75 15.32 -17.05 2.08
CA GLU A 75 16.28 -17.99 1.51
C GLU A 75 15.55 -19.28 1.09
N ILE A 76 15.78 -19.71 -0.15
CA ILE A 76 15.23 -20.93 -0.74
C ILE A 76 16.38 -21.78 -1.21
N ILE A 77 16.39 -23.07 -0.84
CA ILE A 77 17.32 -24.08 -1.31
C ILE A 77 16.49 -25.28 -1.80
N ASP A 78 16.74 -25.75 -3.02
CA ASP A 78 16.03 -26.88 -3.62
C ASP A 78 14.48 -26.72 -3.54
N GLU A 79 13.97 -25.53 -3.88
CA GLU A 79 12.55 -25.16 -3.84
C GLU A 79 11.91 -25.20 -2.45
N VAL A 80 12.70 -25.25 -1.38
CA VAL A 80 12.24 -25.29 0.02
C VAL A 80 12.75 -24.05 0.77
N TYR A 81 11.88 -23.42 1.54
CA TYR A 81 12.25 -22.32 2.41
C TYR A 81 13.09 -22.79 3.59
N THR A 82 14.24 -22.17 3.81
CA THR A 82 15.13 -22.51 4.93
C THR A 82 14.70 -21.88 6.26
N GLY A 83 13.79 -20.91 6.21
CA GLY A 83 13.38 -20.10 7.36
C GLY A 83 14.27 -18.87 7.58
N LYS A 84 15.38 -18.73 6.86
CA LYS A 84 16.27 -17.56 6.91
C LYS A 84 15.84 -16.48 5.91
N ILE A 85 16.37 -15.28 6.11
CA ILE A 85 16.23 -14.17 5.16
C ILE A 85 17.55 -13.86 4.49
N ILE A 86 17.50 -13.42 3.24
CA ILE A 86 18.66 -12.93 2.50
C ILE A 86 18.75 -11.41 2.72
N GLY A 87 19.82 -10.97 3.36
CA GLY A 87 19.98 -9.57 3.75
C GLY A 87 19.19 -9.20 4.98
N ASN A 88 18.53 -8.02 4.95
CA ASN A 88 17.79 -7.48 6.09
C ASN A 88 16.27 -7.57 5.90
N LEU A 89 15.53 -7.61 7.02
CA LEU A 89 14.08 -7.42 7.03
C LEU A 89 13.75 -6.04 6.43
N LEU A 90 12.86 -6.00 5.44
CA LEU A 90 12.49 -4.77 4.74
C LEU A 90 11.54 -3.92 5.61
N HIS A 91 12.08 -3.32 6.66
CA HIS A 91 11.33 -2.50 7.62
C HIS A 91 12.06 -1.18 7.91
N GLY A 92 11.33 -0.11 8.16
CA GLY A 92 11.88 1.18 8.54
C GLY A 92 12.93 1.70 7.53
N ARG A 93 14.17 1.91 8.00
CA ARG A 93 15.27 2.42 7.17
C ARG A 93 15.62 1.53 5.98
N GLU A 94 15.42 0.22 6.09
CA GLU A 94 15.69 -0.70 4.98
C GLU A 94 14.75 -0.48 3.80
N LYS A 95 13.50 -0.05 4.04
CA LYS A 95 12.59 0.37 2.95
C LYS A 95 13.17 1.58 2.20
N ALA A 96 13.67 2.59 2.92
CA ALA A 96 14.31 3.76 2.31
C ALA A 96 15.55 3.37 1.49
N SER A 97 16.37 2.45 2.00
CA SER A 97 17.53 1.93 1.28
C SER A 97 17.14 1.17 0.01
N ALA A 98 16.07 0.36 0.09
CA ALA A 98 15.58 -0.41 -1.04
C ALA A 98 15.03 0.47 -2.17
N ILE A 99 14.26 1.53 -1.87
CA ILE A 99 13.75 2.43 -2.91
C ILE A 99 14.85 3.29 -3.53
N LYS A 100 15.91 3.64 -2.79
CA LYS A 100 17.07 4.31 -3.36
C LYS A 100 17.78 3.42 -4.38
N LYS A 101 17.91 2.11 -4.10
CA LYS A 101 18.47 1.14 -5.07
C LYS A 101 17.56 1.01 -6.29
N LEU A 102 16.26 0.86 -6.10
CA LEU A 102 15.29 0.79 -7.18
C LEU A 102 15.33 2.06 -8.05
N ALA A 103 15.44 3.24 -7.44
CA ALA A 103 15.52 4.51 -8.15
C ALA A 103 16.76 4.58 -9.06
N ILE A 104 17.91 4.07 -8.59
CA ILE A 104 19.14 3.96 -9.42
C ILE A 104 18.92 2.98 -10.56
N GLU A 105 18.41 1.78 -10.28
CA GLU A 105 18.18 0.73 -11.28
C GLU A 105 17.20 1.16 -12.38
N LYS A 106 16.18 1.94 -12.00
CA LYS A 106 15.11 2.41 -12.88
C LYS A 106 15.36 3.82 -13.45
N ASN A 107 16.44 4.46 -13.04
CA ASN A 107 16.74 5.86 -13.36
C ASN A 107 15.62 6.85 -12.95
N PHE A 108 15.07 6.65 -11.73
CA PHE A 108 14.07 7.54 -11.16
C PHE A 108 14.72 8.66 -10.36
N GLU A 109 14.22 9.86 -10.50
CA GLU A 109 14.57 10.98 -9.61
C GLU A 109 13.65 10.97 -8.37
N LEU A 110 14.16 10.57 -7.22
CA LEU A 110 13.38 10.47 -5.96
C LEU A 110 12.67 11.77 -5.59
N LYS A 111 13.22 12.95 -5.96
CA LYS A 111 12.57 14.24 -5.75
C LYS A 111 11.21 14.38 -6.47
N ASN A 112 11.00 13.62 -7.56
CA ASN A 112 9.76 13.61 -8.33
C ASN A 112 8.84 12.44 -7.92
N CYS A 113 9.33 11.51 -7.08
CA CYS A 113 8.56 10.35 -6.65
C CYS A 113 7.62 10.67 -5.50
N TYR A 114 6.55 9.89 -5.42
CA TYR A 114 5.60 9.88 -4.32
C TYR A 114 5.84 8.67 -3.42
N ALA A 115 5.62 8.82 -2.12
CA ALA A 115 5.55 7.72 -1.19
C ALA A 115 4.34 7.87 -0.26
N TYR A 116 3.69 6.76 0.02
CA TYR A 116 2.47 6.67 0.82
C TYR A 116 2.66 5.67 1.96
N SER A 117 2.35 6.05 3.20
CA SER A 117 2.39 5.14 4.34
C SER A 117 1.40 5.54 5.44
N ASP A 118 1.05 4.57 6.28
CA ASP A 118 0.22 4.74 7.48
C ASP A 118 1.02 4.64 8.78
N SER A 119 2.30 4.29 8.71
CA SER A 119 3.15 4.03 9.88
C SER A 119 4.30 4.98 10.05
N HIS A 120 4.54 5.43 11.30
CA HIS A 120 5.71 6.22 11.65
C HIS A 120 7.06 5.49 11.41
N HIS A 121 7.07 4.17 11.36
CA HIS A 121 8.26 3.40 11.01
C HIS A 121 8.75 3.69 9.58
N ASP A 122 7.86 4.15 8.71
CA ASP A 122 8.15 4.49 7.32
C ASP A 122 8.54 5.97 7.11
N ILE A 123 8.72 6.75 8.20
CA ILE A 123 9.24 8.12 8.08
C ILE A 123 10.53 8.19 7.26
N PRO A 124 11.53 7.29 7.43
CA PRO A 124 12.73 7.32 6.58
C PRO A 124 12.45 7.09 5.09
N LEU A 125 11.44 6.28 4.75
CA LEU A 125 10.97 6.10 3.39
C LEU A 125 10.32 7.39 2.85
N LEU A 126 9.41 7.99 3.62
CA LEU A 126 8.71 9.22 3.25
C LEU A 126 9.66 10.39 3.07
N GLU A 127 10.68 10.53 3.93
CA GLU A 127 11.72 11.56 3.82
C GLU A 127 12.64 11.41 2.61
N SER A 128 12.70 10.22 2.01
CA SER A 128 13.60 9.96 0.89
C SER A 128 13.02 10.36 -0.47
N VAL A 129 11.77 10.80 -0.53
CA VAL A 129 11.10 11.23 -1.76
C VAL A 129 10.69 12.71 -1.70
N GLY A 130 10.43 13.31 -2.86
CA GLY A 130 9.99 14.70 -2.92
C GLY A 130 8.51 14.90 -2.60
N ASN A 131 7.69 13.85 -2.67
CA ASN A 131 6.24 13.96 -2.45
C ASN A 131 5.74 12.94 -1.41
N PRO A 132 6.11 13.08 -0.13
CA PRO A 132 5.61 12.22 0.94
C PRO A 132 4.11 12.46 1.20
N ARG A 133 3.36 11.41 1.51
CA ARG A 133 1.93 11.43 1.80
C ARG A 133 1.62 10.47 2.95
N ALA A 134 0.84 10.89 3.92
CA ALA A 134 0.35 10.02 4.98
C ALA A 134 -1.07 9.53 4.66
N ILE A 135 -1.31 8.22 4.74
CA ILE A 135 -2.64 7.62 4.52
C ILE A 135 -3.06 6.88 5.78
N ASN A 136 -4.22 7.25 6.35
CA ASN A 136 -4.72 6.67 7.60
C ASN A 136 -3.61 6.58 8.68
N PRO A 137 -2.82 7.64 8.90
CA PRO A 137 -1.60 7.57 9.69
C PRO A 137 -1.85 7.13 11.13
N ASP A 138 -0.86 6.46 11.72
CA ASP A 138 -0.75 6.34 13.17
C ASP A 138 -0.46 7.72 13.81
N ALA A 139 -0.62 7.82 15.14
CA ALA A 139 -0.52 9.11 15.83
C ALA A 139 0.85 9.79 15.65
N LEU A 140 1.95 9.03 15.60
CA LEU A 140 3.29 9.58 15.45
C LEU A 140 3.54 10.07 14.02
N LEU A 141 3.07 9.33 13.03
CA LEU A 141 3.14 9.77 11.63
C LEU A 141 2.24 10.99 11.38
N GLU A 142 1.06 11.03 12.00
CA GLU A 142 0.15 12.17 11.89
C GLU A 142 0.79 13.46 12.42
N ILE A 143 1.40 13.42 13.62
CA ILE A 143 2.16 14.54 14.20
C ILE A 143 3.29 14.97 13.25
N ARG A 144 4.03 14.00 12.70
CA ARG A 144 5.13 14.28 11.76
C ARG A 144 4.62 14.94 10.49
N ALA A 145 3.53 14.42 9.91
CA ALA A 145 2.93 14.95 8.70
C ALA A 145 2.46 16.40 8.88
N TYR A 146 1.82 16.72 10.01
CA TYR A 146 1.43 18.10 10.32
C TYR A 146 2.62 19.03 10.48
N ARG A 147 3.65 18.59 11.19
CA ARG A 147 4.87 19.40 11.41
C ARG A 147 5.57 19.76 10.10
N ASP A 148 5.65 18.81 9.17
CA ASP A 148 6.40 18.93 7.93
C ASP A 148 5.50 19.30 6.73
N ASN A 149 4.23 19.63 6.97
CA ASN A 149 3.22 19.96 5.97
C ASN A 149 3.02 18.87 4.91
N TRP A 150 3.13 17.58 5.29
CA TRP A 150 2.81 16.48 4.40
C TRP A 150 1.30 16.32 4.26
N PRO A 151 0.75 16.14 3.06
CA PRO A 151 -0.67 15.85 2.88
C PRO A 151 -1.09 14.57 3.60
N VAL A 152 -2.26 14.64 4.26
CA VAL A 152 -2.86 13.53 5.01
C VAL A 152 -4.18 13.12 4.35
N TYR A 153 -4.33 11.83 4.06
CA TYR A 153 -5.57 11.22 3.56
C TYR A 153 -6.14 10.29 4.63
N ASP A 154 -7.38 10.50 5.07
CA ASP A 154 -8.05 9.63 6.05
C ASP A 154 -9.30 8.99 5.46
N PHE A 155 -9.19 7.71 5.11
CA PHE A 155 -10.29 6.90 4.57
C PHE A 155 -11.08 6.15 5.65
N ARG A 156 -10.65 6.20 6.93
CA ARG A 156 -11.30 5.49 8.05
C ARG A 156 -12.72 5.96 8.28
N ARG A 157 -12.95 7.28 8.17
CA ARG A 157 -14.28 7.88 8.34
C ARG A 157 -15.26 7.43 7.26
N ALA A 158 -14.85 7.41 6.00
CA ALA A 158 -15.67 6.95 4.88
C ALA A 158 -16.10 5.48 5.02
N ARG A 159 -15.18 4.61 5.48
CA ARG A 159 -15.47 3.19 5.75
C ARG A 159 -16.45 3.03 6.91
N ARG A 160 -16.36 3.87 7.94
CA ARG A 160 -17.28 3.87 9.10
C ARG A 160 -18.69 4.28 8.69
N ILE A 161 -18.83 5.31 7.87
CA ILE A 161 -20.12 5.78 7.33
C ILE A 161 -20.74 4.71 6.43
N LYS A 162 -19.98 4.10 5.53
CA LYS A 162 -20.44 3.00 4.66
C LYS A 162 -20.92 1.79 5.46
N LYS A 163 -20.25 1.45 6.56
CA LYS A 163 -20.62 0.33 7.45
C LYS A 163 -21.90 0.63 8.25
N ILE A 164 -22.13 1.88 8.61
CA ILE A 164 -23.33 2.31 9.36
C ILE A 164 -24.54 2.49 8.43
N LEU A 165 -24.35 3.06 7.24
CA LEU A 165 -25.43 3.39 6.29
C LEU A 165 -25.65 2.28 5.24
N GLY A 166 -24.70 1.36 5.06
CA GLY A 166 -24.78 0.29 4.06
C GLY A 166 -26.05 -0.55 4.10
N PRO A 167 -26.57 -0.94 5.29
CA PRO A 167 -27.83 -1.67 5.39
C PRO A 167 -29.07 -0.80 5.12
N ALA A 168 -28.96 0.52 5.33
CA ALA A 168 -30.09 1.47 5.15
C ALA A 168 -30.17 2.04 3.72
N ALA A 169 -29.02 2.19 3.03
CA ALA A 169 -28.98 2.71 1.66
C ALA A 169 -29.66 1.79 0.64
N GLY A 170 -29.66 0.49 0.88
CA GLY A 170 -30.39 -0.47 0.04
C GLY A 170 -31.92 -0.36 0.11
N ARG A 171 -32.46 0.31 1.16
CA ARG A 171 -33.89 0.57 1.31
C ARG A 171 -34.33 1.95 0.82
N LEU A 172 -33.39 2.90 0.69
CA LEU A 172 -33.66 4.26 0.20
C LEU A 172 -33.45 4.45 -1.30
N ALA A 173 -32.73 3.55 -1.96
CA ALA A 173 -32.58 3.56 -3.42
C ALA A 173 -33.88 3.19 -4.19
N ALA A 174 -34.94 2.77 -3.47
CA ALA A 174 -36.27 2.52 -4.05
C ALA A 174 -37.18 3.75 -4.07
N PHE A 175 -36.75 4.89 -3.51
CA PHE A 175 -37.53 6.14 -3.50
C PHE A 175 -36.65 7.33 -3.94
N GLY A 176 -36.86 7.73 -5.19
CA GLY A 176 -36.67 9.13 -5.61
C GLY A 176 -35.31 9.54 -6.14
N SER A 177 -35.24 9.59 -7.44
CA SER A 177 -34.40 10.46 -8.26
C SER A 177 -34.32 11.91 -7.75
N LEU A 178 -33.18 12.58 -8.13
CA LEU A 178 -32.93 14.02 -8.14
C LEU A 178 -32.40 14.67 -6.87
N ILE A 179 -31.08 14.73 -6.77
CA ILE A 179 -30.40 16.00 -6.43
C ILE A 179 -29.05 16.03 -7.16
N SER A 180 -28.96 16.87 -8.19
CA SER A 180 -27.73 17.24 -8.89
C SER A 180 -26.88 18.17 -8.01
N PRO A 181 -25.56 17.98 -7.85
CA PRO A 181 -24.74 18.93 -7.11
C PRO A 181 -24.54 20.19 -7.93
N ARG A 182 -25.08 21.32 -7.46
CA ARG A 182 -24.78 22.64 -8.01
C ARG A 182 -23.31 22.98 -7.81
N LYS A 183 -22.59 23.21 -8.90
CA LYS A 183 -21.27 23.84 -8.92
C LYS A 183 -21.33 25.22 -8.24
N LEU A 184 -20.65 25.38 -7.11
CA LEU A 184 -20.36 26.69 -6.54
C LEU A 184 -19.32 27.39 -7.42
N LYS A 185 -19.76 28.40 -8.19
CA LYS A 185 -18.89 29.37 -8.86
C LYS A 185 -18.21 30.22 -7.77
N ARG A 186 -16.88 30.15 -7.69
CA ARG A 186 -16.07 31.20 -7.03
C ARG A 186 -16.20 32.49 -7.87
N LYS A 187 -16.68 33.54 -7.23
CA LYS A 187 -16.49 34.92 -7.72
C LYS A 187 -15.09 35.39 -7.39
N GLY A 188 -14.53 36.15 -8.28
CA GLY A 188 -13.20 36.73 -8.36
C GLY A 188 -12.76 37.59 -7.17
#